data_dd34166ba0b3fc53a77ca25562dc2d09
#
_entry.id   dd34166ba0b3fc53a77ca25562dc2d09
#
_cell.length_a   1.000
_cell.length_b   1.000
_cell.length_c   1.000
_cell.angle_alpha   90.00
_cell.angle_beta   90.00
_cell.angle_gamma   90.00
#
_symmetry.space_group_name_H-M   'P 1'
#
loop_
_entity.id
_entity.type
_entity.pdbx_description
1 polymer ?
#
loop_
_entity_poly.entity_id
_entity_poly.type
_entity_poly.pdbx_seq_one_letter_code
_entity_poly.pdbx_strand_id
1 'polypeptide(L)'
;MQLLNKDELYEILTNPTRENFRILLQNHLGEEDYLDFKKEWPDKEKEARHILAMANSGGGCIVFGVTQNEDGTFDISGLDKFKDAANLRNEVKGYLPASLSYYIKDFSYDNSEYDKMIGKKFQILIVEDKPLDLPYVCCKDGEKIKDGDIFIRKGTESEKANNYDIDKLVARKIRETKIPRNMNLSLEKHLEHLKILYSELTYTTSENSLIDGVFKGLSKYLGTSTTHKKDCYPPEESI
;
A
#
# COMPACT_ATOMS: atom_id res chain seq x y z
N MET A 1 14.85 14.48 11.29
CA MET A 1 14.75 13.87 9.95
C MET A 1 13.51 13.01 9.97
N GLN A 2 12.51 13.38 9.18
CA GLN A 2 11.19 12.75 9.25
C GLN A 2 11.17 11.64 8.19
N LEU A 3 11.00 10.40 8.60
CA LEU A 3 10.78 9.28 7.67
C LEU A 3 9.44 9.52 6.99
N LEU A 4 9.42 9.46 5.66
CA LEU A 4 8.18 9.46 4.90
C LEU A 4 7.34 8.24 5.35
N ASN A 5 6.10 8.48 5.74
CA ASN A 5 5.18 7.40 6.03
C ASN A 5 4.64 6.79 4.71
N LYS A 6 3.97 5.65 4.80
CA LYS A 6 3.42 4.95 3.62
C LYS A 6 2.43 5.80 2.82
N ASP A 7 1.70 6.69 3.49
CA ASP A 7 0.69 7.56 2.85
C ASP A 7 1.36 8.69 2.06
N GLU A 8 2.44 9.27 2.58
CA GLU A 8 3.25 10.27 1.87
C GLU A 8 3.93 9.67 0.64
N LEU A 9 4.45 8.44 0.75
CA LEU A 9 4.98 7.72 -0.40
C LEU A 9 3.89 7.45 -1.44
N TYR A 10 2.70 7.06 -1.00
CA TYR A 10 1.56 6.83 -1.89
C TYR A 10 1.18 8.10 -2.67
N GLU A 11 1.18 9.27 -2.04
CA GLU A 11 0.98 10.54 -2.74
C GLU A 11 2.06 10.79 -3.79
N ILE A 12 3.33 10.56 -3.47
CA ILE A 12 4.44 10.72 -4.40
C ILE A 12 4.30 9.77 -5.60
N LEU A 13 3.86 8.54 -5.37
CA LEU A 13 3.72 7.52 -6.40
C LEU A 13 2.47 7.72 -7.27
N THR A 14 1.39 8.25 -6.72
CA THR A 14 0.18 8.57 -7.50
C THR A 14 0.37 9.79 -8.41
N ASN A 15 1.24 10.72 -8.00
CA ASN A 15 1.63 11.87 -8.81
C ASN A 15 3.16 11.92 -8.97
N PRO A 16 3.77 11.03 -9.77
CA PRO A 16 5.22 10.90 -9.93
C PRO A 16 5.81 12.03 -10.78
N THR A 17 5.91 13.22 -10.18
CA THR A 17 6.58 14.38 -10.77
C THR A 17 8.08 14.35 -10.47
N ARG A 18 8.88 15.16 -11.21
CA ARG A 18 10.32 15.36 -10.94
C ARG A 18 10.57 15.89 -9.53
N GLU A 19 9.70 16.79 -9.06
CA GLU A 19 9.74 17.37 -7.72
C GLU A 19 9.53 16.28 -6.64
N ASN A 20 8.46 15.48 -6.79
CA ASN A 20 8.13 14.42 -5.85
C ASN A 20 9.21 13.33 -5.82
N PHE A 21 9.78 12.99 -6.97
CA PHE A 21 10.92 12.07 -7.05
C PHE A 21 12.15 12.58 -6.30
N ARG A 22 12.46 13.89 -6.43
CA ARG A 22 13.53 14.50 -5.66
C ARG A 22 13.27 14.45 -4.16
N ILE A 23 12.05 14.76 -3.72
CA ILE A 23 11.64 14.68 -2.31
C ILE A 23 11.84 13.24 -1.79
N LEU A 24 11.48 12.24 -2.58
CA LEU A 24 11.71 10.84 -2.26
C LEU A 24 13.18 10.57 -2.00
N LEU A 25 14.08 10.98 -2.90
CA LEU A 25 15.52 10.74 -2.74
C LEU A 25 16.16 11.51 -1.57
N GLN A 26 15.62 12.69 -1.22
CA GLN A 26 16.16 13.52 -0.15
C GLN A 26 15.70 13.10 1.25
N ASN A 27 14.47 12.61 1.36
CA ASN A 27 13.82 12.34 2.64
C ASN A 27 13.84 10.86 3.03
N HIS A 28 14.03 9.95 2.07
CA HIS A 28 14.16 8.53 2.38
C HIS A 28 15.59 8.15 2.69
N LEU A 29 15.79 7.73 3.91
CA LEU A 29 17.01 7.11 4.40
C LEU A 29 16.66 5.71 4.88
N GLY A 30 16.56 4.77 3.96
CA GLY A 30 16.35 3.38 4.26
C GLY A 30 15.47 2.66 3.22
N GLU A 31 15.75 1.39 3.05
CA GLU A 31 14.88 0.46 2.34
C GLU A 31 13.82 -0.05 3.30
N GLU A 32 12.60 -0.15 2.78
CA GLU A 32 11.45 -0.71 3.50
C GLU A 32 10.74 -1.75 2.63
N ASP A 33 9.77 -2.48 3.20
CA ASP A 33 9.04 -3.52 2.46
C ASP A 33 8.40 -3.00 1.15
N TYR A 34 8.05 -1.71 1.10
CA TYR A 34 7.39 -1.06 -0.03
C TYR A 34 8.31 -0.15 -0.88
N LEU A 35 9.57 0.02 -0.50
CA LEU A 35 10.55 0.84 -1.22
C LEU A 35 11.89 0.12 -1.29
N ASP A 36 12.43 0.01 -2.50
CA ASP A 36 13.73 -0.62 -2.76
C ASP A 36 14.55 0.24 -3.72
N PHE A 37 15.87 0.24 -3.55
CA PHE A 37 16.81 0.97 -4.40
C PHE A 37 17.73 0.00 -5.13
N LYS A 38 17.92 0.22 -6.42
CA LYS A 38 18.80 -0.60 -7.27
C LYS A 38 19.65 0.29 -8.15
N LYS A 39 20.92 -0.03 -8.24
CA LYS A 39 21.85 0.65 -9.14
C LYS A 39 21.41 0.53 -10.59
N GLU A 40 21.00 -0.67 -10.99
CA GLU A 40 20.63 -1.00 -12.36
C GLU A 40 19.54 -2.07 -12.39
N TRP A 41 18.94 -2.27 -13.57
CA TRP A 41 17.93 -3.31 -13.78
C TRP A 41 18.54 -4.70 -13.64
N PRO A 42 17.93 -5.60 -12.86
CA PRO A 42 18.40 -6.98 -12.72
C PRO A 42 18.04 -7.84 -13.94
N ASP A 43 18.43 -9.12 -13.90
CA ASP A 43 17.96 -10.12 -14.87
C ASP A 43 16.43 -10.34 -14.74
N LYS A 44 15.81 -10.83 -15.82
CA LYS A 44 14.35 -11.00 -15.94
C LYS A 44 13.71 -11.83 -14.82
N GLU A 45 14.41 -12.86 -14.31
CA GLU A 45 13.87 -13.71 -13.25
C GLU A 45 13.92 -13.03 -11.90
N LYS A 46 15.02 -12.34 -11.61
CA LYS A 46 15.16 -11.54 -10.40
C LYS A 46 14.17 -10.38 -10.39
N GLU A 47 13.95 -9.78 -11.56
CA GLU A 47 12.95 -8.72 -11.72
C GLU A 47 11.53 -9.21 -11.48
N ALA A 48 11.13 -10.34 -12.10
CA ALA A 48 9.83 -10.97 -11.87
C ALA A 48 9.64 -11.32 -10.38
N ARG A 49 10.67 -11.84 -9.72
CA ARG A 49 10.67 -12.12 -8.27
C ARG A 49 10.43 -10.86 -7.44
N HIS A 50 11.09 -9.75 -7.78
CA HIS A 50 10.88 -8.48 -7.06
C HIS A 50 9.46 -7.96 -7.25
N ILE A 51 8.93 -8.01 -8.48
CA ILE A 51 7.55 -7.59 -8.76
C ILE A 51 6.54 -8.44 -8.00
N LEU A 52 6.69 -9.78 -8.00
CA LEU A 52 5.83 -10.69 -7.23
C LEU A 52 5.89 -10.41 -5.73
N ALA A 53 7.11 -10.20 -5.21
CA ALA A 53 7.30 -9.93 -3.79
C ALA A 53 6.65 -8.61 -3.37
N MET A 54 6.81 -7.55 -4.15
CA MET A 54 6.15 -6.26 -3.91
C MET A 54 4.63 -6.40 -3.94
N ALA A 55 4.07 -7.04 -4.98
CA ALA A 55 2.62 -7.23 -5.13
C ALA A 55 2.01 -7.99 -3.95
N ASN A 56 2.67 -9.02 -3.46
CA ASN A 56 2.23 -9.80 -2.30
C ASN A 56 2.39 -9.03 -0.98
N SER A 57 3.30 -8.07 -0.91
CA SER A 57 3.59 -7.31 0.33
C SER A 57 2.86 -5.97 0.43
N GLY A 58 1.92 -5.69 -0.47
CA GLY A 58 1.09 -4.49 -0.38
C GLY A 58 1.44 -3.42 -1.41
N GLY A 59 2.04 -3.82 -2.50
CA GLY A 59 2.53 -2.90 -3.53
C GLY A 59 3.77 -2.15 -3.08
N GLY A 60 4.18 -1.18 -3.89
CA GLY A 60 5.35 -0.37 -3.60
C GLY A 60 6.10 0.04 -4.85
N CYS A 61 7.36 0.42 -4.69
CA CYS A 61 8.18 0.81 -5.82
C CYS A 61 9.65 0.39 -5.68
N ILE A 62 10.30 0.26 -6.84
CA ILE A 62 11.74 0.05 -6.96
C ILE A 62 12.32 1.22 -7.74
N VAL A 63 13.29 1.90 -7.16
CA VAL A 63 14.00 3.03 -7.76
C VAL A 63 15.31 2.55 -8.36
N PHE A 64 15.49 2.77 -9.66
CA PHE A 64 16.71 2.41 -10.39
C PHE A 64 17.58 3.62 -10.68
N GLY A 65 18.90 3.44 -10.58
CA GLY A 65 19.91 4.49 -10.71
C GLY A 65 20.41 5.01 -9.36
N VAL A 66 20.06 4.33 -8.26
CA VAL A 66 20.43 4.68 -6.89
C VAL A 66 20.95 3.43 -6.18
N THR A 67 22.05 3.58 -5.45
CA THR A 67 22.62 2.52 -4.61
C THR A 67 22.59 2.98 -3.17
N GLN A 68 22.09 2.14 -2.29
CA GLN A 68 22.25 2.33 -0.86
C GLN A 68 23.58 1.69 -0.42
N ASN A 69 24.40 2.46 0.26
CA ASN A 69 25.68 2.01 0.81
C ASN A 69 25.45 1.35 2.19
N GLU A 70 26.43 0.58 2.66
CA GLU A 70 26.39 -0.09 3.96
C GLU A 70 26.28 0.89 5.15
N ASP A 71 26.73 2.12 4.99
CA ASP A 71 26.62 3.18 5.98
C ASP A 71 25.25 3.91 5.96
N GLY A 72 24.31 3.44 5.12
CA GLY A 72 22.98 4.02 4.96
C GLY A 72 22.94 5.28 4.07
N THR A 73 24.06 5.68 3.48
CA THR A 73 24.11 6.77 2.50
C THR A 73 23.66 6.29 1.13
N PHE A 74 23.22 7.21 0.26
CA PHE A 74 22.83 6.90 -1.11
C PHE A 74 23.85 7.45 -2.11
N ASP A 75 24.31 6.58 -3.02
CA ASP A 75 25.02 6.98 -4.22
C ASP A 75 24.03 7.14 -5.37
N ILE A 76 23.85 8.38 -5.81
CA ILE A 76 22.97 8.76 -6.91
C ILE A 76 23.78 8.68 -8.20
N SER A 77 23.98 7.48 -8.74
CA SER A 77 24.77 7.24 -9.95
C SER A 77 24.01 7.57 -11.23
N GLY A 78 22.70 7.34 -11.25
CA GLY A 78 21.86 7.38 -12.44
C GLY A 78 21.97 6.12 -13.30
N LEU A 79 21.12 6.03 -14.33
CA LEU A 79 21.13 4.97 -15.34
C LEU A 79 21.80 5.49 -16.62
N ASP A 80 22.54 4.64 -17.32
CA ASP A 80 23.08 4.96 -18.65
C ASP A 80 21.95 5.15 -19.68
N LYS A 81 20.95 4.27 -19.63
CA LYS A 81 19.79 4.29 -20.51
C LYS A 81 18.52 3.85 -19.80
N PHE A 82 17.38 4.32 -20.30
CA PHE A 82 16.10 3.83 -19.86
C PHE A 82 15.81 2.42 -20.36
N LYS A 83 15.23 1.59 -19.53
CA LYS A 83 14.61 0.33 -19.93
C LYS A 83 13.27 0.62 -20.57
N ASP A 84 13.05 0.10 -21.76
CA ASP A 84 11.77 0.25 -22.46
C ASP A 84 10.67 -0.55 -21.76
N ALA A 85 9.50 0.06 -21.58
CA ALA A 85 8.37 -0.55 -20.88
C ALA A 85 7.80 -1.79 -21.60
N ALA A 86 7.87 -1.83 -22.93
CA ALA A 86 7.41 -2.98 -23.70
C ALA A 86 8.42 -4.15 -23.56
N ASN A 87 9.71 -3.84 -23.55
CA ASN A 87 10.75 -4.84 -23.32
C ASN A 87 10.62 -5.43 -21.90
N LEU A 88 10.46 -4.61 -20.86
CA LEU A 88 10.20 -5.08 -19.51
C LEU A 88 9.01 -6.06 -19.50
N ARG A 89 7.87 -5.62 -20.05
CA ARG A 89 6.65 -6.44 -20.11
C ARG A 89 6.88 -7.77 -20.81
N ASN A 90 7.60 -7.77 -21.93
CA ASN A 90 7.90 -8.99 -22.68
C ASN A 90 8.81 -9.95 -21.92
N GLU A 91 9.78 -9.42 -21.17
CA GLU A 91 10.72 -10.22 -20.39
C GLU A 91 10.05 -10.94 -19.22
N VAL A 92 9.12 -10.27 -18.53
CA VAL A 92 8.53 -10.80 -17.27
C VAL A 92 7.14 -11.41 -17.44
N LYS A 93 6.41 -11.15 -18.54
CA LYS A 93 5.01 -11.58 -18.73
C LYS A 93 4.77 -13.08 -18.56
N GLY A 94 5.79 -13.90 -18.81
CA GLY A 94 5.66 -15.36 -18.66
C GLY A 94 5.71 -15.81 -17.20
N TYR A 95 6.30 -15.02 -16.33
CA TYR A 95 6.47 -15.32 -14.91
C TYR A 95 5.38 -14.72 -14.04
N LEU A 96 4.70 -13.65 -14.52
CA LEU A 96 3.74 -12.88 -13.75
C LEU A 96 2.30 -13.22 -14.13
N PRO A 97 1.38 -13.31 -13.16
CA PRO A 97 -0.05 -13.43 -13.43
C PRO A 97 -0.57 -12.20 -14.20
N ALA A 98 -1.53 -12.42 -15.12
CA ALA A 98 -2.10 -11.35 -15.95
C ALA A 98 -2.84 -10.26 -15.15
N SER A 99 -3.30 -10.58 -13.92
CA SER A 99 -3.98 -9.64 -13.03
C SER A 99 -3.03 -8.67 -12.32
N LEU A 100 -1.72 -8.97 -12.31
CA LEU A 100 -0.72 -8.16 -11.64
C LEU A 100 -0.47 -6.86 -12.41
N SER A 101 -0.64 -5.72 -11.75
CA SER A 101 -0.45 -4.40 -12.34
C SER A 101 0.86 -3.78 -11.89
N TYR A 102 1.64 -3.36 -12.87
CA TYR A 102 2.88 -2.61 -12.67
C TYR A 102 3.15 -1.69 -13.86
N TYR A 103 3.90 -0.63 -13.63
CA TYR A 103 4.32 0.30 -14.67
C TYR A 103 5.62 1.00 -14.29
N ILE A 104 6.31 1.57 -15.27
CA ILE A 104 7.52 2.37 -15.05
C ILE A 104 7.30 3.83 -15.40
N LYS A 105 8.03 4.70 -14.68
CA LYS A 105 8.13 6.13 -14.94
C LYS A 105 9.59 6.52 -15.08
N ASP A 106 9.86 7.35 -16.07
CA ASP A 106 11.18 7.86 -16.42
C ASP A 106 11.39 9.25 -15.86
N PHE A 107 12.56 9.51 -15.30
CA PHE A 107 12.99 10.83 -14.83
C PHE A 107 14.34 11.19 -15.41
N SER A 108 14.44 12.36 -16.05
CA SER A 108 15.66 12.94 -16.59
C SER A 108 15.87 14.33 -16.00
N TYR A 109 17.10 14.63 -15.62
CA TYR A 109 17.49 15.88 -14.95
C TYR A 109 18.55 16.62 -15.73
N ASP A 110 18.32 16.87 -17.03
CA ASP A 110 19.29 17.52 -17.92
C ASP A 110 19.66 18.94 -17.47
N ASN A 111 18.71 19.67 -16.87
CA ASN A 111 18.88 21.02 -16.32
C ASN A 111 18.38 21.09 -14.88
N SER A 112 18.86 20.22 -14.02
CA SER A 112 18.44 20.17 -12.61
C SER A 112 19.08 21.33 -11.82
N GLU A 113 18.32 21.91 -10.91
CA GLU A 113 18.83 22.81 -9.86
C GLU A 113 19.70 22.07 -8.83
N TYR A 114 19.79 20.75 -8.94
CA TYR A 114 20.51 19.85 -8.03
C TYR A 114 21.76 19.29 -8.72
N ASP A 115 22.90 19.77 -8.33
CA ASP A 115 24.20 19.36 -8.90
C ASP A 115 24.39 17.85 -8.94
N LYS A 116 23.90 17.14 -7.91
CA LYS A 116 24.01 15.67 -7.83
C LYS A 116 23.16 14.91 -8.83
N MET A 117 22.16 15.53 -9.45
CA MET A 117 21.20 14.91 -10.36
C MET A 117 21.32 15.38 -11.81
N ILE A 118 22.11 16.40 -12.08
CA ILE A 118 22.32 16.95 -13.43
C ILE A 118 22.86 15.85 -14.36
N GLY A 119 22.25 15.74 -15.55
CA GLY A 119 22.63 14.79 -16.58
C GLY A 119 22.30 13.32 -16.28
N LYS A 120 21.64 13.03 -15.15
CA LYS A 120 21.30 11.67 -14.72
C LYS A 120 19.90 11.27 -15.08
N LYS A 121 19.73 9.96 -15.28
CA LYS A 121 18.47 9.31 -15.62
C LYS A 121 18.09 8.33 -14.50
N PHE A 122 16.81 8.28 -14.16
CA PHE A 122 16.27 7.37 -13.16
C PHE A 122 14.98 6.75 -13.67
N GLN A 123 14.68 5.57 -13.20
CA GLN A 123 13.37 4.94 -13.43
C GLN A 123 12.78 4.47 -12.11
N ILE A 124 11.47 4.56 -12.00
CA ILE A 124 10.73 3.93 -10.91
C ILE A 124 9.83 2.87 -11.50
N LEU A 125 9.96 1.64 -11.01
CA LEU A 125 8.99 0.58 -11.22
C LEU A 125 7.97 0.66 -10.07
N ILE A 126 6.71 0.86 -10.40
CA ILE A 126 5.61 0.94 -9.44
C ILE A 126 4.77 -0.33 -9.58
N VAL A 127 4.52 -0.99 -8.45
CA VAL A 127 3.68 -2.18 -8.36
C VAL A 127 2.45 -1.85 -7.53
N GLU A 128 1.27 -2.00 -8.15
CA GLU A 128 0.00 -1.68 -7.48
C GLU A 128 -0.36 -2.71 -6.41
N ASP A 129 -0.99 -2.23 -5.35
CA ASP A 129 -1.60 -3.09 -4.33
C ASP A 129 -3.02 -3.50 -4.74
N LYS A 130 -3.22 -4.80 -4.99
CA LYS A 130 -4.53 -5.38 -5.32
C LYS A 130 -4.83 -6.59 -4.44
N PRO A 131 -5.22 -6.36 -3.20
CA PRO A 131 -5.36 -7.44 -2.20
C PRO A 131 -6.40 -8.49 -2.55
N LEU A 132 -7.35 -8.19 -3.44
CA LEU A 132 -8.35 -9.16 -3.89
C LEU A 132 -7.79 -10.22 -4.83
N ASP A 133 -6.64 -9.95 -5.46
CA ASP A 133 -5.99 -10.87 -6.38
C ASP A 133 -4.93 -11.75 -5.67
N LEU A 134 -4.66 -11.50 -4.38
CA LEU A 134 -3.68 -12.26 -3.59
C LEU A 134 -4.07 -13.76 -3.46
N PRO A 135 -3.11 -14.64 -3.33
CA PRO A 135 -1.67 -14.43 -3.53
C PRO A 135 -1.31 -14.39 -5.01
N TYR A 136 -0.32 -13.59 -5.36
CA TYR A 136 0.30 -13.62 -6.69
C TYR A 136 1.37 -14.71 -6.73
N VAL A 137 1.24 -15.61 -7.70
CA VAL A 137 2.06 -16.81 -7.85
C VAL A 137 2.88 -16.72 -9.13
N CYS A 138 4.11 -17.19 -9.11
CA CYS A 138 4.91 -17.34 -10.31
C CYS A 138 4.26 -18.33 -11.27
N CYS A 139 4.19 -17.98 -12.56
CA CYS A 139 3.46 -18.74 -13.58
C CYS A 139 4.37 -19.54 -14.54
N LYS A 140 5.68 -19.60 -14.28
CA LYS A 140 6.64 -20.25 -15.17
C LYS A 140 7.91 -20.67 -14.46
N ASP A 141 8.43 -21.84 -14.84
CA ASP A 141 9.76 -22.27 -14.44
C ASP A 141 10.88 -21.42 -15.07
N GLY A 142 11.83 -21.04 -14.24
CA GLY A 142 13.11 -20.44 -14.60
C GLY A 142 14.25 -21.20 -13.92
N GLU A 143 15.45 -20.66 -13.99
CA GLU A 143 16.62 -21.22 -13.30
C GLU A 143 16.51 -21.00 -11.78
N LYS A 144 16.13 -19.78 -11.37
CA LYS A 144 16.09 -19.33 -9.97
C LYS A 144 14.69 -19.24 -9.37
N ILE A 145 13.65 -19.33 -10.20
CA ILE A 145 12.25 -19.28 -9.79
C ILE A 145 11.47 -20.43 -10.41
N LYS A 146 10.42 -20.90 -9.75
CA LYS A 146 9.61 -22.02 -10.20
C LYS A 146 8.15 -21.63 -10.32
N ASP A 147 7.45 -22.31 -11.23
CA ASP A 147 5.99 -22.26 -11.28
C ASP A 147 5.42 -22.65 -9.93
N GLY A 148 4.44 -21.90 -9.45
CA GLY A 148 3.87 -22.06 -8.11
C GLY A 148 4.61 -21.34 -6.98
N ASP A 149 5.79 -20.75 -7.20
CA ASP A 149 6.49 -19.99 -6.17
C ASP A 149 5.72 -18.72 -5.80
N ILE A 150 5.63 -18.46 -4.51
CA ILE A 150 5.09 -17.21 -3.95
C ILE A 150 6.25 -16.47 -3.30
N PHE A 151 6.45 -15.22 -3.68
CA PHE A 151 7.49 -14.36 -3.11
C PHE A 151 6.86 -13.22 -2.32
N ILE A 152 7.52 -12.83 -1.23
CA ILE A 152 7.14 -11.70 -0.36
C ILE A 152 8.38 -10.86 -0.04
N ARG A 153 8.16 -9.63 0.42
CA ARG A 153 9.21 -8.80 0.99
C ARG A 153 9.38 -9.12 2.47
N LYS A 154 10.63 -9.26 2.90
CA LYS A 154 11.04 -9.31 4.30
C LYS A 154 12.17 -8.30 4.48
N GLY A 155 11.81 -7.11 4.91
CA GLY A 155 12.72 -5.97 4.85
C GLY A 155 13.16 -5.69 3.42
N THR A 156 14.45 -5.67 3.19
CA THR A 156 15.05 -5.35 1.88
C THR A 156 15.08 -6.52 0.89
N GLU A 157 14.73 -7.74 1.32
CA GLU A 157 14.87 -8.94 0.52
C GLU A 157 13.54 -9.49 -0.01
N SER A 158 13.60 -10.08 -1.21
CA SER A 158 12.49 -10.84 -1.79
C SER A 158 12.72 -12.33 -1.54
N GLU A 159 11.93 -12.92 -0.65
CA GLU A 159 12.04 -14.31 -0.23
C GLU A 159 10.84 -15.15 -0.63
N LYS A 160 11.02 -16.48 -0.68
CA LYS A 160 9.89 -17.40 -0.82
C LYS A 160 9.04 -17.37 0.45
N ALA A 161 7.73 -17.28 0.25
CA ALA A 161 6.76 -17.32 1.33
C ALA A 161 6.74 -18.71 1.99
N ASN A 162 6.72 -18.74 3.31
CA ASN A 162 6.43 -19.93 4.09
C ASN A 162 4.92 -20.03 4.38
N ASN A 163 4.50 -21.10 5.05
CA ASN A 163 3.07 -21.33 5.36
C ASN A 163 2.44 -20.15 6.12
N TYR A 164 3.15 -19.59 7.10
CA TYR A 164 2.65 -18.45 7.86
C TYR A 164 2.46 -17.19 7.01
N ASP A 165 3.37 -16.96 6.07
CA ASP A 165 3.28 -15.85 5.13
C ASP A 165 2.06 -16.03 4.19
N ILE A 166 1.84 -17.26 3.71
CA ILE A 166 0.69 -17.61 2.86
C ILE A 166 -0.62 -17.40 3.63
N ASP A 167 -0.70 -17.84 4.88
CA ASP A 167 -1.88 -17.62 5.72
C ASP A 167 -2.19 -16.11 5.90
N LYS A 168 -1.17 -15.29 6.06
CA LYS A 168 -1.34 -13.81 6.12
C LYS A 168 -1.90 -13.25 4.81
N LEU A 169 -1.40 -13.70 3.64
CA LEU A 169 -1.89 -13.25 2.34
C LEU A 169 -3.36 -13.63 2.15
N VAL A 170 -3.73 -14.86 2.49
CA VAL A 170 -5.11 -15.34 2.42
C VAL A 170 -6.01 -14.57 3.39
N ALA A 171 -5.57 -14.37 4.63
CA ALA A 171 -6.31 -13.59 5.62
C ALA A 171 -6.54 -12.14 5.16
N ARG A 172 -5.52 -11.52 4.51
CA ARG A 172 -5.63 -10.19 3.92
C ARG A 172 -6.68 -10.16 2.81
N LYS A 173 -6.62 -11.10 1.86
CA LYS A 173 -7.62 -11.24 0.79
C LYS A 173 -9.05 -11.36 1.34
N ILE A 174 -9.25 -12.24 2.34
CA ILE A 174 -10.56 -12.47 2.97
C ILE A 174 -11.08 -11.19 3.62
N ARG A 175 -10.24 -10.44 4.31
CA ARG A 175 -10.59 -9.17 4.95
C ARG A 175 -11.10 -8.17 3.91
N GLU A 176 -10.34 -7.97 2.84
CA GLU A 176 -10.71 -7.05 1.77
C GLU A 176 -11.97 -7.50 1.00
N THR A 177 -12.19 -8.80 0.88
CA THR A 177 -13.41 -9.35 0.24
C THR A 177 -14.66 -9.09 1.10
N LYS A 178 -14.51 -9.05 2.43
CA LYS A 178 -15.62 -8.80 3.36
C LYS A 178 -15.99 -7.32 3.46
N ILE A 179 -15.16 -6.40 3.00
CA ILE A 179 -15.50 -4.98 2.93
C ILE A 179 -16.44 -4.80 1.73
N PRO A 180 -17.74 -4.45 1.94
CA PRO A 180 -18.67 -4.28 0.85
C PRO A 180 -18.20 -3.13 -0.06
N ARG A 181 -17.83 -3.43 -1.31
CA ARG A 181 -17.38 -2.44 -2.30
C ARG A 181 -18.42 -1.35 -2.64
N ASN A 182 -19.68 -1.56 -2.26
CA ASN A 182 -20.79 -0.64 -2.51
C ASN A 182 -21.17 0.24 -1.32
N MET A 183 -20.32 0.35 -0.31
CA MET A 183 -20.51 1.34 0.73
C MET A 183 -19.99 2.72 0.30
N ASN A 184 -20.52 3.27 -0.80
CA ASN A 184 -20.78 4.70 -0.87
C ASN A 184 -21.95 5.00 0.11
N LEU A 185 -21.79 4.57 1.36
CA LEU A 185 -22.60 5.05 2.44
C LEU A 185 -22.29 6.55 2.52
N SER A 186 -23.30 7.39 2.32
CA SER A 186 -23.16 8.80 2.67
C SER A 186 -22.62 8.86 4.10
N LEU A 187 -21.82 9.86 4.42
CA LEU A 187 -21.28 10.06 5.78
C LEU A 187 -22.36 9.88 6.86
N GLU A 188 -23.60 10.30 6.55
CA GLU A 188 -24.78 10.16 7.39
C GLU A 188 -25.15 8.70 7.69
N LYS A 189 -25.19 7.84 6.67
CA LYS A 189 -25.43 6.39 6.85
C LYS A 189 -24.30 5.70 7.59
N HIS A 190 -23.06 6.13 7.38
CA HIS A 190 -21.90 5.59 8.12
C HIS A 190 -21.99 5.96 9.61
N LEU A 191 -22.35 7.19 9.91
CA LEU A 191 -22.59 7.65 11.28
C LEU A 191 -23.80 6.94 11.94
N GLU A 192 -24.83 6.62 11.16
CA GLU A 192 -25.99 5.89 11.65
C GLU A 192 -25.63 4.43 12.00
N HIS A 193 -24.85 3.75 11.17
CA HIS A 193 -24.32 2.42 11.49
C HIS A 193 -23.39 2.42 12.71
N LEU A 194 -22.55 3.44 12.87
CA LEU A 194 -21.73 3.60 14.06
C LEU A 194 -22.59 3.82 15.31
N LYS A 195 -23.67 4.58 15.23
CA LYS A 195 -24.61 4.76 16.35
C LYS A 195 -25.26 3.44 16.76
N ILE A 196 -25.68 2.60 15.81
CA ILE A 196 -26.26 1.29 16.09
C ILE A 196 -25.21 0.39 16.78
N LEU A 197 -24.02 0.30 16.25
CA LEU A 197 -22.91 -0.48 16.83
C LEU A 197 -22.57 -0.03 18.26
N TYR A 198 -22.50 1.27 18.50
CA TYR A 198 -22.24 1.81 19.85
C TYR A 198 -23.43 1.60 20.80
N SER A 199 -24.67 1.64 20.31
CA SER A 199 -25.83 1.32 21.14
C SER A 199 -25.85 -0.15 21.59
N GLU A 200 -25.44 -1.08 20.73
CA GLU A 200 -25.31 -2.51 21.07
C GLU A 200 -24.17 -2.76 22.08
N LEU A 201 -23.06 -2.03 21.99
CA LEU A 201 -21.96 -2.12 22.95
C LEU A 201 -22.33 -1.57 24.33
N THR A 202 -23.25 -0.60 24.41
CA THR A 202 -23.66 -0.01 25.70
C THR A 202 -24.59 -0.91 26.51
N TYR A 203 -25.24 -1.91 25.89
CA TYR A 203 -26.01 -2.92 26.62
C TYR A 203 -25.13 -3.93 27.40
N THR A 204 -23.83 -3.99 27.11
CA THR A 204 -22.91 -4.97 27.70
C THR A 204 -22.04 -4.44 28.82
N THR A 205 -22.01 -3.12 29.09
CA THR A 205 -21.16 -2.51 30.15
C THR A 205 -21.93 -1.44 30.94
N SER A 206 -22.08 -1.65 32.22
CA SER A 206 -22.82 -0.79 33.17
C SER A 206 -22.03 0.41 33.74
N GLU A 207 -21.11 1.01 32.99
CA GLU A 207 -20.43 2.25 33.40
C GLU A 207 -20.19 3.18 32.18
N ASN A 208 -21.10 4.13 31.93
CA ASN A 208 -21.16 4.89 30.69
C ASN A 208 -21.13 6.42 30.85
N SER A 209 -20.20 7.00 31.59
CA SER A 209 -20.08 8.47 31.65
C SER A 209 -19.20 9.07 30.53
N LEU A 210 -18.32 8.30 29.92
CA LEU A 210 -17.41 8.81 28.89
C LEU A 210 -18.03 8.86 27.48
N ILE A 211 -18.91 7.91 27.16
CA ILE A 211 -19.55 7.81 25.82
C ILE A 211 -20.59 8.90 25.63
N ASP A 212 -21.37 9.26 26.67
CA ASP A 212 -22.31 10.36 26.66
C ASP A 212 -21.66 11.73 26.39
N GLY A 213 -20.43 11.92 26.85
CA GLY A 213 -19.64 13.13 26.59
C GLY A 213 -19.25 13.29 25.12
N VAL A 214 -18.87 12.20 24.45
CA VAL A 214 -18.48 12.18 23.03
C VAL A 214 -19.71 12.42 22.13
N PHE A 215 -20.86 11.80 22.42
CA PHE A 215 -22.09 12.00 21.66
C PHE A 215 -22.67 13.41 21.79
N LYS A 216 -22.61 14.03 22.98
CA LYS A 216 -22.99 15.43 23.18
C LYS A 216 -22.07 16.40 22.43
N GLY A 217 -20.78 16.09 22.34
CA GLY A 217 -19.82 16.84 21.55
C GLY A 217 -20.14 16.80 20.04
N LEU A 218 -20.40 15.62 19.51
CA LEU A 218 -20.71 15.40 18.09
C LEU A 218 -22.07 16.01 17.68
N SER A 219 -23.11 15.92 18.51
CA SER A 219 -24.43 16.52 18.22
C SER A 219 -24.36 18.03 18.15
N LYS A 220 -23.48 18.67 18.93
CA LYS A 220 -23.27 20.12 18.91
C LYS A 220 -22.57 20.59 17.64
N TYR A 221 -21.72 19.74 17.05
CA TYR A 221 -21.04 20.04 15.78
C TYR A 221 -21.92 19.81 14.55
N LEU A 222 -22.88 18.87 14.63
CA LEU A 222 -23.74 18.48 13.50
C LEU A 222 -25.09 19.23 13.47
N GLY A 223 -25.36 20.13 14.41
CA GLY A 223 -26.58 20.99 14.42
C GLY A 223 -27.89 20.23 14.57
N THR A 224 -27.90 18.96 15.02
CA THR A 224 -29.11 18.17 15.21
C THR A 224 -29.56 18.25 16.67
N SER A 225 -30.67 18.92 16.88
CA SER A 225 -31.38 18.97 18.18
C SER A 225 -32.06 17.62 18.42
N THR A 226 -31.54 16.84 19.35
CA THR A 226 -32.19 15.60 19.82
C THR A 226 -33.23 15.95 20.88
N THR A 227 -34.48 16.00 20.49
CA THR A 227 -35.61 15.94 21.45
C THR A 227 -35.83 14.47 21.83
N HIS A 228 -35.47 14.11 23.06
CA HIS A 228 -35.83 12.82 23.65
C HIS A 228 -37.35 12.78 23.85
N LYS A 229 -38.09 12.01 23.02
CA LYS A 229 -39.39 11.48 23.38
C LYS A 229 -39.19 10.20 24.19
N LYS A 230 -39.51 10.25 25.46
CA LYS A 230 -39.77 9.08 26.30
C LYS A 230 -41.09 8.46 25.84
N ASP A 231 -41.03 7.37 25.09
CA ASP A 231 -42.22 6.53 24.89
C ASP A 231 -42.24 5.46 25.97
N CYS A 232 -43.23 5.62 26.87
CA CYS A 232 -43.59 4.68 27.90
C CYS A 232 -44.22 3.43 27.25
N TYR A 233 -43.75 2.25 27.63
CA TYR A 233 -44.45 0.99 27.42
C TYR A 233 -45.67 0.92 28.37
N PRO A 234 -46.83 0.44 27.90
CA PRO A 234 -47.97 0.19 28.79
C PRO A 234 -47.74 -1.07 29.63
N PRO A 235 -48.35 -1.16 30.82
CA PRO A 235 -48.17 -2.31 31.71
C PRO A 235 -48.91 -3.55 31.16
N GLU A 236 -48.29 -4.72 31.27
CA GLU A 236 -48.89 -6.01 31.00
C GLU A 236 -50.02 -6.25 32.01
N GLU A 237 -51.25 -6.47 31.50
CA GLU A 237 -52.35 -6.99 32.28
C GLU A 237 -52.21 -8.50 32.49
N SER A 238 -52.20 -8.88 33.75
CA SER A 238 -52.31 -10.25 34.24
C SER A 238 -53.72 -10.81 34.04
N ILE A 239 -53.85 -11.95 33.38
CA ILE A 239 -54.81 -13.02 33.67
C ILE A 239 -54.15 -14.37 33.45
#